data_dec4f4222e55cfc577065e9e62773b79
#
_entry.id   dec4f4222e55cfc577065e9e62773b79
#
_cell.length_a   1.000
_cell.length_b   1.000
_cell.length_c   1.000
_cell.angle_alpha   90.00
_cell.angle_beta   90.00
_cell.angle_gamma   90.00
#
_symmetry.space_group_name_H-M   'P 1'
#
loop_
_entity.id
_entity.type
_entity.pdbx_description
1 polymer ?
#
loop_
_entity_poly.entity_id
_entity_poly.type
_entity_poly.pdbx_seq_one_letter_code
_entity_poly.pdbx_strand_id
1 'polypeptide(L)'
;RYIPAGVASTGEQTEATMLAVSGKEGAFVFTGKPGEYYMCEITNPNYGNWRMNTVQIKVARNSDSYSPADIAGLKKLAADNPNITQLKEFVDSKGWERENWNSYQDVIRTDWSTDEVGRLTHLAIEFDWNSKDTISQLDLSAFTELKYLECERFMNIEKLDLSKNTKLEHLHVYSKNLESLDLSKCPELQYFGFGTRYRGEGSYQKTRLARLNLTGCSKLTELYLEHLSLTSLDISSFKRLNRLTIEYCPDLKVQGFDKATSLTYLALPHTKQFADLIKNLPAFIRHLYLQDTEYELPSAHVGKNLESLGLPGYVKSLDLAQYPNLSNLNADGSLLRYSTVKNYRQINYNGWGHITLTSPSHPESIEWFENGDTIDLSSEAVIDGIETVFLWVNAKYGIEEKEALKPVPNRPGVFVLDSKEEKYGDYYCKLMNPKFCRITEINVRDGWQIETSRIHVETTVPQVFAESDVATLARIVDASNNKELSEWWSSGAWQTNENSQYAQVIWNDENPRR
;
A
#
# COMPACT_ATOMS: atom_id res chain seq x y z
N ARG A 1 22.06 -32.72 2.71
CA ARG A 1 20.91 -32.70 3.61
C ARG A 1 19.81 -31.90 2.95
N TYR A 2 18.60 -32.46 2.85
CA TYR A 2 17.44 -31.80 2.25
C TYR A 2 16.55 -31.23 3.34
N ILE A 3 16.03 -30.02 3.12
CA ILE A 3 15.07 -29.35 3.99
C ILE A 3 13.87 -29.00 3.12
N PRO A 4 12.65 -29.45 3.45
CA PRO A 4 11.44 -28.98 2.75
C PRO A 4 11.29 -27.46 2.93
N ALA A 5 11.04 -26.75 1.86
CA ALA A 5 10.78 -25.31 1.92
C ALA A 5 9.42 -25.07 2.59
N GLY A 6 9.41 -24.26 3.66
CA GLY A 6 8.20 -23.96 4.45
C GLY A 6 8.21 -24.55 5.85
N VAL A 7 9.16 -25.42 6.19
CA VAL A 7 9.37 -25.85 7.58
C VAL A 7 10.44 -24.94 8.18
N ALA A 8 10.04 -24.07 9.10
CA ALA A 8 10.98 -23.39 9.96
C ALA A 8 11.88 -24.43 10.63
N SER A 9 13.14 -24.14 10.86
CA SER A 9 14.27 -24.98 11.24
C SER A 9 14.11 -25.90 12.48
N THR A 10 12.94 -26.43 12.72
CA THR A 10 12.59 -27.38 13.79
C THR A 10 12.37 -28.78 13.24
N GLY A 11 13.43 -29.40 12.84
CA GLY A 11 13.75 -30.77 13.20
C GLY A 11 13.03 -31.96 12.61
N GLU A 12 12.04 -31.90 11.74
CA GLU A 12 11.51 -33.09 11.09
C GLU A 12 12.06 -33.24 9.66
N GLN A 13 12.96 -34.21 9.51
CA GLN A 13 13.51 -34.63 8.23
C GLN A 13 12.52 -35.58 7.57
N THR A 14 11.82 -35.15 6.54
CA THR A 14 11.18 -36.05 5.60
C THR A 14 12.27 -36.61 4.69
N GLU A 15 12.39 -37.93 4.63
CA GLU A 15 13.37 -38.66 3.83
C GLU A 15 13.13 -38.41 2.33
N ALA A 16 13.74 -37.37 1.78
CA ALA A 16 13.99 -37.32 0.36
C ALA A 16 15.27 -38.14 0.09
N THR A 17 15.17 -39.20 -0.64
CA THR A 17 16.31 -40.07 -0.93
C THR A 17 17.05 -39.50 -2.13
N MET A 18 18.25 -38.96 -1.90
CA MET A 18 19.20 -38.71 -2.97
C MET A 18 20.06 -39.96 -3.21
N LEU A 19 19.95 -40.52 -4.40
CA LEU A 19 20.80 -41.58 -4.84
C LEU A 19 21.97 -41.02 -5.66
N ALA A 20 23.18 -41.22 -5.19
CA ALA A 20 24.37 -40.85 -5.95
C ALA A 20 24.37 -41.54 -7.32
N VAL A 21 24.65 -40.79 -8.37
CA VAL A 21 24.77 -41.36 -9.71
C VAL A 21 26.12 -42.07 -9.82
N SER A 22 26.09 -43.38 -10.03
CA SER A 22 27.31 -44.19 -10.16
C SER A 22 28.23 -43.63 -11.26
N GLY A 23 29.49 -43.37 -10.91
CA GLY A 23 30.51 -42.84 -11.82
C GLY A 23 30.45 -41.36 -12.11
N LYS A 24 29.62 -40.59 -11.39
CA LYS A 24 29.56 -39.10 -11.50
C LYS A 24 29.62 -38.47 -10.11
N GLU A 25 30.82 -38.03 -9.72
CA GLU A 25 30.98 -37.30 -8.45
C GLU A 25 30.12 -36.04 -8.42
N GLY A 26 29.40 -35.82 -7.31
CA GLY A 26 28.52 -34.64 -7.11
C GLY A 26 27.20 -34.67 -7.88
N ALA A 27 26.90 -35.75 -8.61
CA ALA A 27 25.63 -35.95 -9.29
C ALA A 27 24.71 -36.89 -8.49
N PHE A 28 23.45 -36.49 -8.35
CA PHE A 28 22.44 -37.22 -7.59
C PHE A 28 21.15 -37.36 -8.39
N VAL A 29 20.52 -38.53 -8.30
CA VAL A 29 19.12 -38.69 -8.71
C VAL A 29 18.25 -38.38 -7.50
N PHE A 30 17.31 -37.53 -7.72
CA PHE A 30 16.40 -37.06 -6.71
C PHE A 30 15.03 -37.72 -6.85
N THR A 31 14.52 -38.27 -5.75
CA THR A 31 13.16 -38.80 -5.66
C THR A 31 12.43 -38.02 -4.55
N GLY A 32 11.62 -37.08 -4.95
CA GLY A 32 10.76 -36.32 -4.06
C GLY A 32 9.30 -36.49 -4.44
N LYS A 33 8.38 -36.06 -3.57
CA LYS A 33 6.97 -36.08 -3.89
C LYS A 33 6.66 -34.97 -4.90
N PRO A 34 5.85 -35.23 -5.92
CA PRO A 34 5.44 -34.25 -6.87
C PRO A 34 4.77 -33.05 -6.19
N GLY A 35 5.12 -31.82 -6.61
CA GLY A 35 4.61 -30.59 -6.04
C GLY A 35 5.36 -30.07 -4.80
N GLU A 36 6.16 -30.89 -4.13
CA GLU A 36 6.97 -30.44 -2.99
C GLU A 36 8.20 -29.64 -3.42
N TYR A 37 8.61 -28.69 -2.56
CA TYR A 37 9.82 -27.89 -2.73
C TYR A 37 10.95 -28.46 -1.87
N TYR A 38 12.12 -28.53 -2.42
CA TYR A 38 13.31 -29.03 -1.75
C TYR A 38 14.48 -28.08 -1.94
N MET A 39 15.35 -28.07 -0.95
CA MET A 39 16.60 -27.30 -0.97
C MET A 39 17.74 -28.22 -0.51
N CYS A 40 18.86 -28.18 -1.20
CA CYS A 40 20.06 -28.94 -0.78
C CYS A 40 20.95 -28.04 0.07
N GLU A 41 21.25 -28.47 1.28
CA GLU A 41 22.30 -27.88 2.11
C GLU A 41 23.60 -28.62 1.83
N ILE A 42 24.60 -27.88 1.37
CA ILE A 42 25.95 -28.39 1.09
C ILE A 42 26.85 -27.97 2.24
N THR A 43 27.47 -28.94 2.90
CA THR A 43 28.46 -28.71 3.97
C THR A 43 29.79 -29.34 3.58
N ASN A 44 30.88 -28.66 3.86
CA ASN A 44 32.22 -29.19 3.70
C ASN A 44 32.97 -29.15 5.04
N PRO A 45 33.34 -30.29 5.63
CA PRO A 45 34.00 -30.35 6.93
C PRO A 45 35.30 -29.53 7.03
N ASN A 46 35.98 -29.32 5.88
CA ASN A 46 37.24 -28.59 5.82
C ASN A 46 37.05 -27.05 6.00
N TYR A 47 35.83 -26.58 5.90
CA TYR A 47 35.50 -25.16 6.06
C TYR A 47 34.65 -24.85 7.31
N GLY A 48 34.71 -25.76 8.31
CA GLY A 48 34.01 -25.57 9.59
C GLY A 48 32.50 -25.59 9.42
N ASN A 49 31.82 -24.58 9.98
CA ASN A 49 30.35 -24.46 9.95
C ASN A 49 29.79 -23.78 8.70
N TRP A 50 30.60 -23.61 7.67
CA TRP A 50 30.13 -22.99 6.43
C TRP A 50 29.11 -23.87 5.73
N ARG A 51 27.97 -23.28 5.40
CA ARG A 51 26.87 -23.96 4.71
C ARG A 51 26.48 -23.17 3.47
N MET A 52 26.28 -23.86 2.38
CA MET A 52 25.68 -23.31 1.17
C MET A 52 24.35 -24.00 0.90
N ASN A 53 23.36 -23.22 0.53
CA ASN A 53 22.07 -23.75 0.12
C ASN A 53 21.91 -23.60 -1.38
N THR A 54 21.38 -24.61 -2.04
CA THR A 54 20.94 -24.47 -3.43
C THR A 54 19.68 -23.61 -3.50
N VAL A 55 19.34 -23.15 -4.69
CA VAL A 55 17.99 -22.65 -4.96
C VAL A 55 16.95 -23.72 -4.65
N GLN A 56 15.74 -23.32 -4.34
CA GLN A 56 14.64 -24.27 -4.15
C GLN A 56 14.34 -24.99 -5.47
N ILE A 57 14.23 -26.30 -5.38
CA ILE A 57 13.88 -27.17 -6.51
C ILE A 57 12.49 -27.72 -6.25
N LYS A 58 11.54 -27.43 -7.15
CA LYS A 58 10.21 -28.04 -7.12
C LYS A 58 10.24 -29.34 -7.91
N VAL A 59 9.70 -30.42 -7.35
CA VAL A 59 9.52 -31.66 -8.08
C VAL A 59 8.34 -31.51 -9.03
N ALA A 60 8.64 -31.53 -10.33
CA ALA A 60 7.60 -31.41 -11.35
C ALA A 60 6.63 -32.60 -11.27
N ARG A 61 5.34 -32.30 -11.40
CA ARG A 61 4.28 -33.29 -11.51
C ARG A 61 4.18 -33.76 -12.98
N ASN A 62 3.83 -35.00 -13.19
CA ASN A 62 3.53 -35.50 -14.53
C ASN A 62 2.19 -34.90 -15.00
N SER A 63 2.05 -34.53 -16.28
CA SER A 63 0.81 -33.97 -16.84
C SER A 63 -0.44 -34.82 -16.54
N ASP A 64 -0.31 -36.15 -16.51
CA ASP A 64 -1.42 -37.06 -16.25
C ASP A 64 -1.76 -37.20 -14.76
N SER A 65 -0.99 -36.58 -13.87
CA SER A 65 -1.20 -36.62 -12.41
C SER A 65 -1.99 -35.45 -11.86
N TYR A 66 -2.56 -34.62 -12.71
CA TYR A 66 -3.50 -33.56 -12.29
C TYR A 66 -4.94 -34.03 -12.38
N SER A 67 -5.79 -33.61 -11.46
CA SER A 67 -7.21 -33.95 -11.44
C SER A 67 -7.92 -33.53 -12.73
N PRO A 68 -8.50 -34.46 -13.48
CA PRO A 68 -9.26 -34.12 -14.69
C PRO A 68 -10.44 -33.18 -14.42
N ALA A 69 -11.07 -33.30 -13.23
CA ALA A 69 -12.17 -32.43 -12.83
C ALA A 69 -11.70 -30.98 -12.61
N ASP A 70 -10.55 -30.79 -11.95
CA ASP A 70 -10.01 -29.47 -11.69
C ASP A 70 -9.50 -28.82 -12.99
N ILE A 71 -8.88 -29.60 -13.88
CA ILE A 71 -8.52 -29.11 -15.23
C ILE A 71 -9.75 -28.72 -16.04
N ALA A 72 -10.82 -29.51 -15.97
CA ALA A 72 -12.09 -29.17 -16.65
C ALA A 72 -12.68 -27.88 -16.08
N GLY A 73 -12.58 -27.68 -14.77
CA GLY A 73 -12.98 -26.43 -14.10
C GLY A 73 -12.19 -25.21 -14.60
N LEU A 74 -10.85 -25.32 -14.73
CA LEU A 74 -10.01 -24.24 -15.29
C LEU A 74 -10.37 -23.94 -16.75
N LYS A 75 -10.61 -24.96 -17.57
CA LYS A 75 -11.07 -24.79 -18.96
C LYS A 75 -12.42 -24.11 -19.03
N LYS A 76 -13.35 -24.48 -18.14
CA LYS A 76 -14.66 -23.86 -18.05
C LYS A 76 -14.54 -22.38 -17.64
N LEU A 77 -13.69 -22.07 -16.65
CA LEU A 77 -13.44 -20.70 -16.22
C LEU A 77 -12.96 -19.81 -17.37
N ALA A 78 -12.07 -20.31 -18.22
CA ALA A 78 -11.64 -19.60 -19.41
C ALA A 78 -12.74 -19.46 -20.47
N ALA A 79 -13.56 -20.50 -20.67
CA ALA A 79 -14.66 -20.48 -21.62
C ALA A 79 -15.80 -19.53 -21.21
N ASP A 80 -16.07 -19.43 -19.90
CA ASP A 80 -17.07 -18.53 -19.34
C ASP A 80 -16.62 -17.04 -19.38
N ASN A 81 -15.31 -16.78 -19.56
CA ASN A 81 -14.73 -15.43 -19.62
C ASN A 81 -13.89 -15.24 -20.90
N PRO A 82 -14.51 -15.33 -22.10
CA PRO A 82 -13.78 -15.34 -23.38
C PRO A 82 -13.08 -14.00 -23.71
N ASN A 83 -13.46 -12.93 -23.03
CA ASN A 83 -12.82 -11.62 -23.13
C ASN A 83 -11.44 -11.56 -22.44
N ILE A 84 -11.08 -12.57 -21.65
CA ILE A 84 -9.81 -12.60 -20.92
C ILE A 84 -8.81 -13.49 -21.63
N THR A 85 -7.97 -12.88 -22.44
CA THR A 85 -6.96 -13.57 -23.24
C THR A 85 -5.99 -14.37 -22.38
N GLN A 86 -5.59 -13.85 -21.23
CA GLN A 86 -4.65 -14.49 -20.31
C GLN A 86 -5.19 -15.82 -19.74
N LEU A 87 -6.51 -15.91 -19.46
CA LEU A 87 -7.14 -17.17 -19.05
C LEU A 87 -7.08 -18.22 -20.16
N LYS A 88 -7.35 -17.79 -21.39
CA LYS A 88 -7.28 -18.67 -22.55
C LYS A 88 -5.84 -19.15 -22.79
N GLU A 89 -4.87 -18.24 -22.78
CA GLU A 89 -3.45 -18.57 -22.93
C GLU A 89 -2.95 -19.49 -21.83
N PHE A 90 -3.37 -19.28 -20.58
CA PHE A 90 -3.04 -20.15 -19.46
C PHE A 90 -3.56 -21.58 -19.70
N VAL A 91 -4.79 -21.72 -20.19
CA VAL A 91 -5.38 -23.02 -20.48
C VAL A 91 -4.73 -23.68 -21.70
N ASP A 92 -4.55 -22.96 -22.81
CA ASP A 92 -3.97 -23.49 -24.04
C ASP A 92 -2.51 -23.92 -23.87
N SER A 93 -1.74 -23.21 -23.05
CA SER A 93 -0.34 -23.53 -22.73
C SER A 93 -0.18 -24.54 -21.60
N LYS A 94 -1.28 -25.06 -21.03
CA LYS A 94 -1.28 -25.87 -19.81
C LYS A 94 -0.54 -25.17 -18.66
N GLY A 95 -0.82 -23.90 -18.45
CA GLY A 95 -0.17 -23.06 -17.45
C GLY A 95 -0.19 -23.61 -16.03
N TRP A 96 -1.19 -24.45 -15.70
CA TRP A 96 -1.31 -25.14 -14.42
C TRP A 96 -0.14 -26.11 -14.12
N GLU A 97 0.57 -26.61 -15.13
CA GLU A 97 1.73 -27.50 -14.96
C GLU A 97 2.94 -26.74 -14.40
N ARG A 98 2.97 -25.40 -14.50
CA ARG A 98 4.04 -24.57 -13.94
C ARG A 98 3.99 -24.48 -12.43
N GLU A 99 2.79 -24.68 -11.83
CA GLU A 99 2.56 -24.54 -10.39
C GLU A 99 3.25 -23.28 -9.83
N ASN A 100 2.90 -22.13 -10.41
CA ASN A 100 3.61 -20.84 -10.31
C ASN A 100 3.16 -19.96 -9.12
N TRP A 101 2.73 -20.58 -8.02
CA TRP A 101 2.17 -19.86 -6.87
C TRP A 101 3.03 -18.67 -6.40
N ASN A 102 4.35 -18.83 -6.43
CA ASN A 102 5.28 -17.79 -5.97
C ASN A 102 5.66 -16.76 -7.04
N SER A 103 5.06 -16.80 -8.22
CA SER A 103 5.32 -15.83 -9.30
C SER A 103 4.34 -14.68 -9.24
N TYR A 104 4.74 -13.58 -8.61
CA TYR A 104 3.91 -12.36 -8.53
C TYR A 104 3.76 -11.61 -9.88
N GLN A 105 4.41 -12.08 -10.93
CA GLN A 105 4.31 -11.52 -12.29
C GLN A 105 3.24 -12.20 -13.14
N ASP A 106 2.78 -13.39 -12.72
CA ASP A 106 1.78 -14.14 -13.46
C ASP A 106 0.36 -13.73 -13.03
N VAL A 107 -0.47 -13.41 -14.01
CA VAL A 107 -1.89 -13.04 -13.81
C VAL A 107 -2.68 -14.19 -13.18
N ILE A 108 -2.34 -15.43 -13.50
CA ILE A 108 -2.99 -16.61 -12.96
C ILE A 108 -1.96 -17.47 -12.28
N ARG A 109 -2.17 -17.70 -10.99
CA ARG A 109 -1.30 -18.51 -10.15
C ARG A 109 -2.05 -19.70 -9.59
N THR A 110 -1.45 -20.87 -9.64
CA THR A 110 -2.05 -22.11 -9.14
C THR A 110 -1.05 -22.88 -8.30
N ASP A 111 -1.56 -23.59 -7.29
CA ASP A 111 -0.84 -24.63 -6.59
C ASP A 111 -1.75 -25.85 -6.36
N TRP A 112 -1.14 -27.01 -6.19
CA TRP A 112 -1.82 -28.28 -6.21
C TRP A 112 -1.44 -29.12 -5.00
N SER A 113 -2.34 -30.01 -4.55
CA SER A 113 -2.02 -30.94 -3.46
C SER A 113 -0.87 -31.87 -3.83
N THR A 114 -0.13 -32.34 -2.84
CA THR A 114 1.01 -33.27 -3.02
C THR A 114 0.59 -34.73 -3.15
N ASP A 115 -0.72 -35.00 -3.26
CA ASP A 115 -1.28 -36.32 -3.45
C ASP A 115 -0.89 -36.90 -4.83
N GLU A 116 -1.06 -38.22 -5.01
CA GLU A 116 -0.78 -38.91 -6.27
C GLU A 116 -1.53 -38.26 -7.45
N VAL A 117 -2.81 -37.91 -7.24
CA VAL A 117 -3.58 -37.08 -8.16
C VAL A 117 -3.66 -35.67 -7.56
N GLY A 118 -2.93 -34.73 -8.15
CA GLY A 118 -2.94 -33.34 -7.69
C GLY A 118 -4.31 -32.69 -7.85
N ARG A 119 -4.83 -32.15 -6.75
CA ARG A 119 -6.06 -31.35 -6.70
C ARG A 119 -5.71 -29.88 -6.55
N LEU A 120 -6.44 -29.00 -7.22
CA LEU A 120 -6.22 -27.57 -7.10
C LEU A 120 -6.50 -27.10 -5.68
N THR A 121 -5.48 -26.61 -5.00
CA THR A 121 -5.56 -26.11 -3.62
C THR A 121 -5.48 -24.58 -3.54
N HIS A 122 -4.79 -23.94 -4.47
CA HIS A 122 -4.62 -22.48 -4.50
C HIS A 122 -4.91 -21.96 -5.90
N LEU A 123 -5.69 -20.90 -5.95
CA LEU A 123 -5.99 -20.14 -7.16
C LEU A 123 -5.93 -18.66 -6.87
N ALA A 124 -5.09 -17.95 -7.61
CA ALA A 124 -5.11 -16.50 -7.63
C ALA A 124 -5.27 -16.00 -9.06
N ILE A 125 -6.09 -14.96 -9.23
CA ILE A 125 -6.31 -14.28 -10.50
C ILE A 125 -6.15 -12.80 -10.24
N GLU A 126 -5.04 -12.23 -10.69
CA GLU A 126 -4.69 -10.83 -10.49
C GLU A 126 -4.38 -10.18 -11.84
N PHE A 127 -5.19 -9.24 -12.25
CA PHE A 127 -4.93 -8.46 -13.45
C PHE A 127 -3.99 -7.29 -13.16
N ASP A 128 -3.24 -6.87 -14.18
CA ASP A 128 -2.51 -5.61 -14.12
C ASP A 128 -3.48 -4.45 -13.83
N TRP A 129 -3.04 -3.49 -13.03
CA TRP A 129 -3.85 -2.34 -12.63
C TRP A 129 -4.31 -1.44 -13.80
N ASN A 130 -3.64 -1.53 -14.96
CA ASN A 130 -4.04 -0.88 -16.20
C ASN A 130 -4.99 -1.74 -17.07
N SER A 131 -5.24 -3.00 -16.70
CA SER A 131 -6.12 -3.87 -17.47
C SER A 131 -7.57 -3.43 -17.37
N LYS A 132 -8.28 -3.47 -18.50
CA LYS A 132 -9.74 -3.32 -18.56
C LYS A 132 -10.47 -4.66 -18.50
N ASP A 133 -9.73 -5.75 -18.38
CA ASP A 133 -10.28 -7.09 -18.32
C ASP A 133 -11.03 -7.30 -17.01
N THR A 134 -12.19 -7.93 -17.09
CA THR A 134 -13.03 -8.19 -15.93
C THR A 134 -13.60 -9.59 -15.99
N ILE A 135 -13.50 -10.33 -14.88
CA ILE A 135 -14.22 -11.60 -14.71
C ILE A 135 -15.69 -11.29 -14.42
N SER A 136 -16.58 -11.87 -15.22
CA SER A 136 -18.02 -11.78 -15.04
C SER A 136 -18.66 -13.04 -14.47
N GLN A 137 -18.02 -14.19 -14.66
CA GLN A 137 -18.48 -15.48 -14.18
C GLN A 137 -17.34 -16.24 -13.50
N LEU A 138 -17.57 -16.68 -12.27
CA LEU A 138 -16.60 -17.41 -11.47
C LEU A 138 -17.26 -18.66 -10.87
N ASP A 139 -17.21 -19.76 -11.64
CA ASP A 139 -17.67 -21.07 -11.18
C ASP A 139 -16.50 -21.86 -10.59
N LEU A 140 -16.54 -22.04 -9.29
CA LEU A 140 -15.51 -22.74 -8.51
C LEU A 140 -15.96 -24.12 -8.03
N SER A 141 -17.10 -24.62 -8.51
CA SER A 141 -17.72 -25.85 -8.03
C SER A 141 -16.88 -27.11 -8.26
N ALA A 142 -15.99 -27.10 -9.25
CA ALA A 142 -15.05 -28.20 -9.53
C ALA A 142 -13.90 -28.29 -8.50
N PHE A 143 -13.53 -27.19 -7.85
CA PHE A 143 -12.33 -27.07 -7.00
C PHE A 143 -12.64 -27.39 -5.54
N THR A 144 -13.06 -28.62 -5.26
CA THR A 144 -13.53 -29.01 -3.91
C THR A 144 -12.42 -29.10 -2.86
N GLU A 145 -11.15 -29.11 -3.28
CA GLU A 145 -9.98 -29.10 -2.41
C GLU A 145 -9.36 -27.71 -2.25
N LEU A 146 -10.02 -26.66 -2.81
CA LEU A 146 -9.52 -25.30 -2.77
C LEU A 146 -9.43 -24.80 -1.33
N LYS A 147 -8.25 -24.34 -0.94
CA LYS A 147 -7.91 -23.77 0.36
C LYS A 147 -7.66 -22.28 0.28
N TYR A 148 -7.13 -21.80 -0.81
CA TYR A 148 -6.74 -20.42 -1.01
C TYR A 148 -7.34 -19.87 -2.31
N LEU A 149 -8.11 -18.81 -2.19
CA LEU A 149 -8.67 -18.08 -3.32
C LEU A 149 -8.35 -16.60 -3.19
N GLU A 150 -7.70 -16.06 -4.20
CA GLU A 150 -7.42 -14.64 -4.31
C GLU A 150 -7.85 -14.14 -5.69
N CYS A 151 -8.84 -13.28 -5.70
CA CYS A 151 -9.40 -12.70 -6.92
C CYS A 151 -9.61 -11.21 -6.67
N GLU A 152 -8.54 -10.46 -6.84
CA GLU A 152 -8.53 -9.01 -6.67
C GLU A 152 -8.64 -8.32 -8.02
N ARG A 153 -9.19 -7.11 -8.02
CA ARG A 153 -9.31 -6.18 -9.13
C ARG A 153 -10.27 -6.59 -10.26
N PHE A 154 -11.02 -5.61 -10.69
CA PHE A 154 -11.89 -5.63 -11.88
C PHE A 154 -12.86 -6.82 -12.01
N MET A 155 -13.27 -7.40 -10.87
CA MET A 155 -14.28 -8.44 -10.90
C MET A 155 -15.69 -7.83 -10.95
N ASN A 156 -16.44 -8.20 -11.98
CA ASN A 156 -17.83 -7.78 -12.17
C ASN A 156 -18.81 -8.92 -11.86
N ILE A 157 -18.41 -9.89 -11.04
CA ILE A 157 -19.28 -10.99 -10.67
C ILE A 157 -20.45 -10.47 -9.85
N GLU A 158 -21.64 -10.94 -10.21
CA GLU A 158 -22.88 -10.64 -9.49
C GLU A 158 -23.20 -11.71 -8.44
N LYS A 159 -22.67 -12.91 -8.62
CA LYS A 159 -22.87 -14.06 -7.75
C LYS A 159 -21.59 -14.86 -7.58
N LEU A 160 -21.33 -15.30 -6.36
CA LEU A 160 -20.22 -16.19 -6.02
C LEU A 160 -20.76 -17.31 -5.12
N ASP A 161 -20.80 -18.54 -5.65
CA ASP A 161 -21.19 -19.73 -4.91
C ASP A 161 -19.94 -20.50 -4.44
N LEU A 162 -19.73 -20.54 -3.13
CA LEU A 162 -18.64 -21.25 -2.48
C LEU A 162 -19.12 -22.49 -1.70
N SER A 163 -20.36 -22.93 -1.94
CA SER A 163 -20.97 -24.05 -1.22
C SER A 163 -20.22 -25.39 -1.38
N LYS A 164 -19.39 -25.53 -2.43
CA LYS A 164 -18.55 -26.71 -2.69
C LYS A 164 -17.12 -26.56 -2.20
N ASN A 165 -16.69 -25.35 -1.84
CA ASN A 165 -15.32 -25.06 -1.43
C ASN A 165 -15.17 -25.10 0.10
N THR A 166 -15.61 -26.21 0.70
CA THR A 166 -15.73 -26.36 2.17
C THR A 166 -14.38 -26.40 2.90
N LYS A 167 -13.27 -26.56 2.17
CA LYS A 167 -11.90 -26.56 2.70
C LYS A 167 -11.23 -25.20 2.61
N LEU A 168 -11.97 -24.16 2.19
CA LEU A 168 -11.41 -22.82 2.00
C LEU A 168 -10.94 -22.24 3.34
N GLU A 169 -9.64 -21.94 3.41
CA GLU A 169 -8.94 -21.37 4.56
C GLU A 169 -8.70 -19.86 4.38
N HIS A 170 -8.45 -19.43 3.15
CA HIS A 170 -8.18 -18.04 2.78
C HIS A 170 -9.04 -17.62 1.59
N LEU A 171 -9.75 -16.53 1.76
CA LEU A 171 -10.56 -15.91 0.71
C LEU A 171 -10.27 -14.42 0.65
N HIS A 172 -9.77 -13.93 -0.48
CA HIS A 172 -9.73 -12.51 -0.79
C HIS A 172 -10.40 -12.26 -2.14
N VAL A 173 -11.46 -11.48 -2.14
CA VAL A 173 -12.22 -11.17 -3.35
C VAL A 173 -12.61 -9.70 -3.37
N TYR A 174 -12.74 -9.16 -4.58
CA TYR A 174 -13.35 -7.86 -4.80
C TYR A 174 -14.31 -7.94 -5.98
N SER A 175 -15.52 -7.47 -5.78
CA SER A 175 -16.45 -7.20 -6.86
C SER A 175 -17.38 -6.04 -6.51
N LYS A 176 -17.50 -5.08 -7.41
CA LYS A 176 -18.44 -3.97 -7.23
C LYS A 176 -19.91 -4.35 -7.38
N ASN A 177 -20.21 -5.48 -8.05
CA ASN A 177 -21.57 -5.89 -8.40
C ASN A 177 -22.13 -7.00 -7.50
N LEU A 178 -21.29 -7.63 -6.67
CA LEU A 178 -21.75 -8.68 -5.76
C LEU A 178 -22.61 -8.07 -4.64
N GLU A 179 -23.88 -8.48 -4.54
CA GLU A 179 -24.82 -7.95 -3.55
C GLU A 179 -24.89 -8.78 -2.27
N SER A 180 -24.55 -10.06 -2.37
CA SER A 180 -24.56 -10.98 -1.25
C SER A 180 -23.47 -12.03 -1.37
N LEU A 181 -22.92 -12.44 -0.22
CA LEU A 181 -21.94 -13.52 -0.12
C LEU A 181 -22.29 -14.42 1.07
N ASP A 182 -22.44 -15.71 0.79
CA ASP A 182 -22.67 -16.72 1.82
C ASP A 182 -21.43 -17.61 2.01
N LEU A 183 -20.79 -17.49 3.17
CA LEU A 183 -19.62 -18.26 3.58
C LEU A 183 -19.94 -19.32 4.64
N SER A 184 -21.24 -19.59 4.91
CA SER A 184 -21.65 -20.55 5.94
C SER A 184 -21.19 -21.99 5.67
N LYS A 185 -20.77 -22.30 4.45
CA LYS A 185 -20.23 -23.60 4.04
C LYS A 185 -18.69 -23.66 4.06
N CYS A 186 -18.02 -22.60 4.57
CA CYS A 186 -16.57 -22.52 4.64
C CYS A 186 -16.08 -22.54 6.11
N PRO A 187 -16.25 -23.65 6.87
CA PRO A 187 -15.94 -23.69 8.30
C PRO A 187 -14.43 -23.62 8.60
N GLU A 188 -13.59 -23.87 7.60
CA GLU A 188 -12.14 -23.83 7.72
C GLU A 188 -11.56 -22.42 7.54
N LEU A 189 -12.42 -21.43 7.19
CA LEU A 189 -11.98 -20.08 6.84
C LEU A 189 -11.28 -19.38 8.02
N GLN A 190 -10.04 -18.98 7.78
CA GLN A 190 -9.17 -18.28 8.72
C GLN A 190 -8.99 -16.80 8.35
N TYR A 191 -8.91 -16.50 7.05
CA TYR A 191 -8.83 -15.16 6.52
C TYR A 191 -9.99 -14.90 5.55
N PHE A 192 -10.67 -13.80 5.76
CA PHE A 192 -11.61 -13.25 4.77
C PHE A 192 -11.31 -11.78 4.50
N GLY A 193 -11.03 -11.46 3.25
CA GLY A 193 -10.86 -10.12 2.74
C GLY A 193 -11.87 -9.80 1.64
N PHE A 194 -12.52 -8.65 1.75
CA PHE A 194 -13.33 -8.09 0.69
C PHE A 194 -12.92 -6.64 0.45
N GLY A 195 -12.27 -6.37 -0.67
CA GLY A 195 -11.73 -5.07 -1.01
C GLY A 195 -10.54 -5.16 -1.93
N THR A 196 -9.94 -4.01 -2.24
CA THR A 196 -8.70 -3.92 -3.01
C THR A 196 -7.55 -3.60 -2.06
N ARG A 197 -6.53 -4.44 -2.00
CA ARG A 197 -5.33 -4.15 -1.19
C ARG A 197 -4.49 -2.99 -1.74
N TYR A 198 -4.77 -2.54 -2.94
CA TYR A 198 -3.97 -1.54 -3.64
C TYR A 198 -4.71 -0.22 -3.76
N ARG A 199 -4.09 0.84 -3.24
CA ARG A 199 -4.57 2.21 -3.33
C ARG A 199 -4.16 2.81 -4.68
N GLY A 200 -5.04 2.71 -5.70
CA GLY A 200 -4.86 3.36 -7.00
C GLY A 200 -6.05 4.24 -7.34
N GLU A 201 -5.88 5.21 -8.22
CA GLU A 201 -6.98 6.02 -8.73
C GLU A 201 -8.04 5.10 -9.36
N GLY A 202 -9.29 5.23 -8.92
CA GLY A 202 -10.43 4.41 -9.35
C GLY A 202 -10.81 3.24 -8.45
N SER A 203 -10.02 2.91 -7.40
CA SER A 203 -10.34 1.84 -6.44
C SER A 203 -11.40 2.24 -5.40
N TYR A 204 -11.82 3.49 -5.35
CA TYR A 204 -12.68 4.06 -4.30
C TYR A 204 -14.20 3.92 -4.54
N GLN A 205 -14.63 2.96 -5.34
CA GLN A 205 -16.06 2.81 -5.59
C GLN A 205 -16.73 1.96 -4.52
N LYS A 206 -17.78 2.49 -3.90
CA LYS A 206 -18.64 1.74 -2.97
C LYS A 206 -19.19 0.50 -3.69
N THR A 207 -19.00 -0.67 -3.09
CA THR A 207 -19.49 -1.93 -3.62
C THR A 207 -20.96 -2.14 -3.27
N ARG A 208 -21.61 -3.09 -3.93
CA ARG A 208 -23.01 -3.44 -3.66
C ARG A 208 -23.17 -4.46 -2.54
N LEU A 209 -22.09 -5.00 -1.95
CA LEU A 209 -22.17 -6.05 -0.95
C LEU A 209 -22.87 -5.55 0.32
N ALA A 210 -24.16 -5.89 0.43
CA ALA A 210 -25.02 -5.49 1.52
C ALA A 210 -25.42 -6.67 2.45
N ARG A 211 -25.18 -7.90 2.02
CA ARG A 211 -25.48 -9.11 2.80
C ARG A 211 -24.27 -10.04 2.82
N LEU A 212 -23.75 -10.28 4.01
CA LEU A 212 -22.60 -11.15 4.26
C LEU A 212 -22.99 -12.17 5.36
N ASN A 213 -22.93 -13.46 5.03
CA ASN A 213 -23.18 -14.52 5.99
C ASN A 213 -21.88 -15.23 6.35
N LEU A 214 -21.41 -15.02 7.58
CA LEU A 214 -20.22 -15.63 8.15
C LEU A 214 -20.56 -16.72 9.20
N THR A 215 -21.82 -17.17 9.25
CA THR A 215 -22.24 -18.20 10.20
C THR A 215 -21.43 -19.47 9.98
N GLY A 216 -20.83 -20.00 11.05
CA GLY A 216 -19.99 -21.21 10.96
C GLY A 216 -18.49 -20.96 10.72
N CYS A 217 -18.07 -19.75 10.33
CA CYS A 217 -16.66 -19.40 10.16
C CYS A 217 -15.92 -19.20 11.51
N SER A 218 -16.01 -20.19 12.41
CA SER A 218 -15.48 -20.09 13.80
C SER A 218 -13.96 -20.06 13.89
N LYS A 219 -13.26 -20.44 12.82
CA LYS A 219 -11.79 -20.40 12.73
C LYS A 219 -11.24 -19.06 12.27
N LEU A 220 -12.11 -18.09 11.95
CA LEU A 220 -11.70 -16.79 11.43
C LEU A 220 -10.76 -16.07 12.41
N THR A 221 -9.57 -15.74 11.91
CA THR A 221 -8.51 -15.00 12.63
C THR A 221 -8.35 -13.58 12.11
N GLU A 222 -8.61 -13.36 10.82
CA GLU A 222 -8.47 -12.06 10.19
C GLU A 222 -9.67 -11.73 9.32
N LEU A 223 -10.16 -10.49 9.44
CA LEU A 223 -11.27 -9.95 8.67
C LEU A 223 -10.91 -8.58 8.12
N TYR A 224 -10.90 -8.46 6.79
CA TYR A 224 -10.65 -7.22 6.05
C TYR A 224 -11.87 -6.84 5.22
N LEU A 225 -12.45 -5.68 5.47
CA LEU A 225 -13.67 -5.19 4.83
C LEU A 225 -13.46 -3.77 4.30
N GLU A 226 -13.63 -3.57 3.00
CA GLU A 226 -13.42 -2.29 2.36
C GLU A 226 -14.57 -1.93 1.41
N HIS A 227 -15.01 -0.66 1.45
CA HIS A 227 -16.02 -0.08 0.56
C HIS A 227 -17.38 -0.81 0.51
N LEU A 228 -17.79 -1.43 1.62
CA LEU A 228 -19.03 -2.22 1.67
C LEU A 228 -20.29 -1.36 1.81
N SER A 229 -21.41 -1.88 1.28
CA SER A 229 -22.75 -1.41 1.57
C SER A 229 -23.40 -2.14 2.75
N LEU A 230 -22.64 -2.96 3.47
CA LEU A 230 -23.07 -3.65 4.68
C LEU A 230 -23.37 -2.65 5.79
N THR A 231 -24.49 -2.84 6.50
CA THR A 231 -24.92 -1.92 7.57
C THR A 231 -24.74 -2.50 8.98
N SER A 232 -24.51 -3.80 9.10
CA SER A 232 -24.30 -4.46 10.40
C SER A 232 -23.37 -5.65 10.29
N LEU A 233 -22.56 -5.85 11.33
CA LEU A 233 -21.67 -7.00 11.49
C LEU A 233 -21.62 -7.38 12.98
N ASP A 234 -21.89 -8.62 13.31
CA ASP A 234 -21.71 -9.16 14.65
C ASP A 234 -20.47 -10.06 14.69
N ILE A 235 -19.46 -9.64 15.45
CA ILE A 235 -18.20 -10.38 15.63
C ILE A 235 -18.17 -11.22 16.92
N SER A 236 -19.25 -11.29 17.66
CA SER A 236 -19.31 -11.95 18.97
C SER A 236 -18.99 -13.45 18.94
N SER A 237 -19.22 -14.11 17.80
CA SER A 237 -18.94 -15.54 17.59
C SER A 237 -17.49 -15.84 17.20
N PHE A 238 -16.70 -14.86 16.75
CA PHE A 238 -15.34 -15.08 16.24
C PHE A 238 -14.31 -15.06 17.36
N LYS A 239 -14.25 -16.14 18.13
CA LYS A 239 -13.37 -16.25 19.32
C LYS A 239 -11.87 -16.26 18.99
N ARG A 240 -11.52 -16.50 17.75
CA ARG A 240 -10.14 -16.50 17.25
C ARG A 240 -9.77 -15.24 16.48
N LEU A 241 -10.73 -14.34 16.26
CA LEU A 241 -10.47 -13.11 15.50
C LEU A 241 -9.41 -12.27 16.20
N ASN A 242 -8.27 -12.16 15.57
CA ASN A 242 -7.11 -11.42 16.05
C ASN A 242 -6.99 -10.04 15.39
N ARG A 243 -7.36 -9.97 14.11
CA ARG A 243 -7.24 -8.77 13.30
C ARG A 243 -8.56 -8.41 12.63
N LEU A 244 -9.00 -7.17 12.85
CA LEU A 244 -10.15 -6.58 12.17
C LEU A 244 -9.72 -5.28 11.49
N THR A 245 -9.88 -5.23 10.19
CA THR A 245 -9.66 -4.02 9.38
C THR A 245 -10.96 -3.68 8.66
N ILE A 246 -11.42 -2.46 8.85
CA ILE A 246 -12.59 -1.91 8.18
C ILE A 246 -12.17 -0.59 7.56
N GLU A 247 -12.32 -0.45 6.25
CA GLU A 247 -11.96 0.75 5.51
C GLU A 247 -13.14 1.22 4.66
N TYR A 248 -13.39 2.52 4.62
CA TYR A 248 -14.42 3.15 3.78
C TYR A 248 -15.83 2.53 3.86
N CYS A 249 -16.23 2.06 5.06
CA CYS A 249 -17.57 1.51 5.33
C CYS A 249 -18.33 2.42 6.31
N PRO A 250 -18.81 3.61 5.88
CA PRO A 250 -19.35 4.63 6.79
C PRO A 250 -20.64 4.21 7.49
N ASP A 251 -21.43 3.33 6.89
CA ASP A 251 -22.72 2.91 7.40
C ASP A 251 -22.65 1.62 8.26
N LEU A 252 -21.48 0.97 8.30
CA LEU A 252 -21.30 -0.32 8.96
C LEU A 252 -21.27 -0.20 10.49
N LYS A 253 -22.22 -0.86 11.15
CA LYS A 253 -22.26 -1.00 12.62
C LYS A 253 -21.71 -2.36 13.03
N VAL A 254 -20.70 -2.36 13.89
CA VAL A 254 -20.08 -3.58 14.39
C VAL A 254 -20.45 -3.79 15.85
N GLN A 255 -20.85 -5.02 16.19
CA GLN A 255 -21.24 -5.44 17.54
C GLN A 255 -20.36 -6.60 18.02
N GLY A 256 -20.32 -6.82 19.33
CA GLY A 256 -19.64 -7.98 19.91
C GLY A 256 -18.14 -7.80 20.20
N PHE A 257 -17.63 -6.58 20.19
CA PHE A 257 -16.23 -6.30 20.56
C PHE A 257 -15.85 -6.84 21.96
N ASP A 258 -16.76 -6.76 22.92
CA ASP A 258 -16.58 -7.25 24.28
C ASP A 258 -16.38 -8.78 24.36
N LYS A 259 -16.83 -9.49 23.35
CA LYS A 259 -16.75 -10.95 23.25
C LYS A 259 -15.63 -11.46 22.35
N ALA A 260 -15.05 -10.60 21.53
CA ALA A 260 -13.96 -10.92 20.62
C ALA A 260 -12.59 -10.76 21.32
N THR A 261 -12.37 -11.51 22.40
CA THR A 261 -11.23 -11.32 23.34
C THR A 261 -9.84 -11.63 22.77
N SER A 262 -9.77 -12.28 21.60
CA SER A 262 -8.52 -12.51 20.88
C SER A 262 -8.13 -11.35 19.97
N LEU A 263 -9.02 -10.34 19.80
CA LEU A 263 -8.81 -9.22 18.90
C LEU A 263 -7.73 -8.28 19.46
N THR A 264 -6.57 -8.24 18.83
CA THR A 264 -5.45 -7.39 19.26
C THR A 264 -5.17 -6.26 18.26
N TYR A 265 -5.54 -6.43 17.00
CA TYR A 265 -5.34 -5.46 15.94
C TYR A 265 -6.69 -4.91 15.44
N LEU A 266 -6.80 -3.60 15.42
CA LEU A 266 -8.01 -2.90 15.00
C LEU A 266 -7.64 -1.71 14.10
N ALA A 267 -8.11 -1.74 12.85
CA ALA A 267 -8.06 -0.60 11.95
C ALA A 267 -9.50 -0.19 11.59
N LEU A 268 -9.83 1.09 11.81
CA LEU A 268 -11.19 1.58 11.69
C LEU A 268 -11.28 2.78 10.75
N PRO A 269 -12.36 2.86 9.95
CA PRO A 269 -12.64 4.01 9.11
C PRO A 269 -13.23 5.16 9.92
N HIS A 270 -13.36 6.30 9.27
CA HIS A 270 -14.09 7.44 9.79
C HIS A 270 -15.59 7.13 9.94
N THR A 271 -16.05 6.82 11.15
CA THR A 271 -17.48 6.79 11.45
C THR A 271 -17.76 7.19 12.90
N LYS A 272 -18.81 7.96 13.12
CA LYS A 272 -19.21 8.45 14.45
C LYS A 272 -19.43 7.31 15.47
N GLN A 273 -19.85 6.13 15.00
CA GLN A 273 -20.13 4.99 15.90
C GLN A 273 -18.88 4.42 16.58
N PHE A 274 -17.69 4.56 15.96
CA PHE A 274 -16.46 4.06 16.58
C PHE A 274 -15.85 5.04 17.59
N ALA A 275 -16.36 6.27 17.68
CA ALA A 275 -15.90 7.25 18.67
C ALA A 275 -16.08 6.71 20.10
N ASP A 276 -17.24 6.12 20.41
CA ASP A 276 -17.51 5.54 21.73
C ASP A 276 -16.69 4.28 21.98
N LEU A 277 -16.42 3.47 20.95
CA LEU A 277 -15.52 2.32 21.05
C LEU A 277 -14.10 2.77 21.38
N ILE A 278 -13.59 3.81 20.71
CA ILE A 278 -12.23 4.33 20.92
C ILE A 278 -12.08 4.90 22.34
N LYS A 279 -13.08 5.61 22.84
CA LYS A 279 -13.09 6.11 24.23
C LYS A 279 -13.02 4.99 25.25
N ASN A 280 -13.66 3.84 24.97
CA ASN A 280 -13.78 2.69 25.85
C ASN A 280 -13.11 1.44 25.26
N LEU A 281 -11.97 1.62 24.59
CA LEU A 281 -11.26 0.54 23.88
C LEU A 281 -10.98 -0.64 24.83
N PRO A 282 -11.32 -1.88 24.43
CA PRO A 282 -11.03 -3.05 25.23
C PRO A 282 -9.54 -3.19 25.53
N ALA A 283 -9.21 -3.60 26.76
CA ALA A 283 -7.82 -3.67 27.24
C ALA A 283 -6.93 -4.70 26.50
N PHE A 284 -7.52 -5.57 25.72
CA PHE A 284 -6.79 -6.55 24.92
C PHE A 284 -6.34 -6.01 23.55
N ILE A 285 -6.81 -4.83 23.11
CA ILE A 285 -6.32 -4.18 21.87
C ILE A 285 -4.89 -3.68 22.10
N ARG A 286 -3.99 -4.04 21.18
CA ARG A 286 -2.56 -3.68 21.17
C ARG A 286 -2.19 -2.76 20.01
N HIS A 287 -2.86 -2.93 18.88
CA HIS A 287 -2.57 -2.20 17.64
C HIS A 287 -3.84 -1.50 17.18
N LEU A 288 -3.81 -0.17 17.14
CA LEU A 288 -4.92 0.67 16.74
C LEU A 288 -4.50 1.58 15.59
N TYR A 289 -5.22 1.51 14.47
CA TYR A 289 -5.01 2.37 13.32
C TYR A 289 -6.30 3.13 13.01
N LEU A 290 -6.22 4.46 13.06
CA LEU A 290 -7.34 5.36 12.85
C LEU A 290 -7.08 6.13 11.55
N GLN A 291 -7.81 5.79 10.50
CA GLN A 291 -7.69 6.46 9.21
C GLN A 291 -8.72 7.57 9.10
N ASP A 292 -8.32 8.74 8.57
CA ASP A 292 -9.19 9.89 8.20
C ASP A 292 -10.32 10.17 9.19
N THR A 293 -10.03 10.10 10.49
CA THR A 293 -11.05 10.20 11.53
C THR A 293 -10.95 11.53 12.27
N GLU A 294 -12.10 12.13 12.59
CA GLU A 294 -12.20 13.28 13.48
C GLU A 294 -12.31 12.88 14.97
N TYR A 295 -11.90 11.66 15.30
CA TYR A 295 -12.04 11.13 16.66
C TYR A 295 -10.96 11.65 17.59
N GLU A 296 -11.35 11.90 18.84
CA GLU A 296 -10.38 12.08 19.92
C GLU A 296 -9.55 10.81 20.09
N LEU A 297 -8.25 10.97 20.29
CA LEU A 297 -7.37 9.84 20.58
C LEU A 297 -7.79 9.14 21.88
N PRO A 298 -7.52 7.84 22.02
CA PRO A 298 -7.80 7.10 23.25
C PRO A 298 -7.19 7.80 24.46
N SER A 299 -7.96 7.87 25.56
CA SER A 299 -7.48 8.43 26.82
C SER A 299 -6.28 7.65 27.37
N ALA A 300 -5.50 8.23 28.28
CA ALA A 300 -4.35 7.60 28.92
C ALA A 300 -4.70 6.25 29.57
N HIS A 301 -5.91 6.10 30.11
CA HIS A 301 -6.36 4.85 30.74
C HIS A 301 -6.43 3.69 29.73
N VAL A 302 -6.88 3.99 28.52
CA VAL A 302 -7.01 3.03 27.40
C VAL A 302 -5.70 2.88 26.65
N GLY A 303 -5.05 4.01 26.37
CA GLY A 303 -3.81 4.08 25.57
C GLY A 303 -2.63 3.31 26.17
N LYS A 304 -2.62 3.07 27.50
CA LYS A 304 -1.54 2.34 28.17
C LYS A 304 -1.31 0.92 27.67
N ASN A 305 -2.30 0.31 27.02
CA ASN A 305 -2.17 -1.06 26.50
C ASN A 305 -1.71 -1.10 25.03
N LEU A 306 -1.66 0.05 24.35
CA LEU A 306 -1.30 0.10 22.94
C LEU A 306 0.21 -0.05 22.75
N GLU A 307 0.56 -0.92 21.80
CA GLU A 307 1.91 -1.17 21.30
C GLU A 307 2.16 -0.48 19.96
N SER A 308 1.11 -0.33 19.15
CA SER A 308 1.16 0.41 17.89
C SER A 308 -0.05 1.34 17.77
N LEU A 309 0.21 2.55 17.29
CA LEU A 309 -0.81 3.58 17.06
C LEU A 309 -0.59 4.23 15.69
N GLY A 310 -1.59 4.14 14.82
CA GLY A 310 -1.69 4.92 13.59
C GLY A 310 -2.58 6.14 13.84
N LEU A 311 -2.06 7.32 13.56
CA LEU A 311 -2.74 8.59 13.83
C LEU A 311 -3.65 9.00 12.67
N PRO A 312 -4.81 9.58 12.98
CA PRO A 312 -5.64 10.24 11.97
C PRO A 312 -5.03 11.58 11.53
N GLY A 313 -5.43 12.03 10.34
CA GLY A 313 -4.87 13.20 9.67
C GLY A 313 -4.97 14.53 10.43
N TYR A 314 -5.92 14.68 11.35
CA TYR A 314 -6.13 15.95 12.08
C TYR A 314 -5.29 16.10 13.36
N VAL A 315 -4.57 15.06 13.80
CA VAL A 315 -3.80 15.10 15.06
C VAL A 315 -2.64 16.08 14.97
N LYS A 316 -2.68 17.11 15.84
CA LYS A 316 -1.69 18.19 15.89
C LYS A 316 -0.69 18.04 17.04
N SER A 317 -0.99 17.24 18.05
CA SER A 317 -0.11 17.03 19.20
C SER A 317 -0.32 15.65 19.81
N LEU A 318 0.74 15.09 20.40
CA LEU A 318 0.72 13.78 21.05
C LEU A 318 1.56 13.82 22.31
N ASP A 319 1.00 13.31 23.41
CA ASP A 319 1.73 13.11 24.66
C ASP A 319 2.01 11.61 24.86
N LEU A 320 3.26 11.20 24.68
CA LEU A 320 3.67 9.80 24.78
C LEU A 320 3.61 9.25 26.21
N ALA A 321 3.47 10.09 27.23
CA ALA A 321 3.22 9.62 28.60
C ALA A 321 1.88 8.89 28.73
N GLN A 322 0.92 9.20 27.85
CA GLN A 322 -0.39 8.53 27.82
C GLN A 322 -0.32 7.11 27.22
N TYR A 323 0.77 6.77 26.55
CA TYR A 323 0.97 5.51 25.81
C TYR A 323 2.26 4.80 26.23
N PRO A 324 2.42 4.39 27.49
CA PRO A 324 3.71 3.93 28.03
C PRO A 324 4.26 2.67 27.34
N ASN A 325 3.41 1.83 26.76
CA ASN A 325 3.80 0.60 26.06
C ASN A 325 3.95 0.77 24.55
N LEU A 326 3.71 1.97 24.02
CA LEU A 326 3.81 2.23 22.58
C LEU A 326 5.24 2.02 22.11
N SER A 327 5.41 1.17 21.10
CA SER A 327 6.70 0.88 20.45
C SER A 327 6.71 1.33 18.98
N ASN A 328 5.52 1.49 18.37
CA ASN A 328 5.39 1.90 16.98
C ASN A 328 4.35 3.02 16.85
N LEU A 329 4.74 4.12 16.23
CA LEU A 329 3.87 5.25 15.90
C LEU A 329 3.88 5.47 14.39
N ASN A 330 2.72 5.32 13.75
CA ASN A 330 2.53 5.76 12.37
C ASN A 330 1.83 7.12 12.38
N ALA A 331 2.55 8.15 11.93
CA ALA A 331 2.06 9.53 11.85
C ALA A 331 1.73 9.95 10.41
N ASP A 332 1.57 8.98 9.51
CA ASP A 332 1.31 9.23 8.09
C ASP A 332 0.05 10.06 7.88
N GLY A 333 0.18 11.15 7.12
CA GLY A 333 -0.90 12.10 6.86
C GLY A 333 -1.35 12.94 8.06
N SER A 334 -0.74 12.79 9.26
CA SER A 334 -1.11 13.60 10.43
C SER A 334 -0.56 15.04 10.34
N LEU A 335 -1.21 15.96 11.09
CA LEU A 335 -0.71 17.32 11.30
C LEU A 335 0.30 17.40 12.46
N LEU A 336 0.77 16.27 12.95
CA LEU A 336 1.73 16.17 14.04
C LEU A 336 3.09 16.73 13.59
N ARG A 337 3.73 17.52 14.48
CA ARG A 337 5.07 18.08 14.28
C ARG A 337 6.03 17.55 15.33
N TYR A 338 7.32 17.60 15.09
CA TYR A 338 8.33 17.17 16.06
C TYR A 338 8.20 17.94 17.39
N SER A 339 7.99 19.25 17.31
CA SER A 339 7.79 20.14 18.47
C SER A 339 6.52 19.84 19.27
N THR A 340 5.56 19.14 18.69
CA THR A 340 4.26 18.86 19.32
C THR A 340 4.18 17.47 19.94
N VAL A 341 5.26 16.66 19.86
CA VAL A 341 5.37 15.37 20.56
C VAL A 341 5.96 15.62 21.95
N LYS A 342 5.16 15.38 22.99
CA LYS A 342 5.57 15.53 24.38
C LYS A 342 6.04 14.19 24.96
N ASN A 343 6.90 14.26 26.00
CA ASN A 343 7.43 13.10 26.70
C ASN A 343 8.03 12.06 25.75
N TYR A 344 8.85 12.58 24.82
CA TYR A 344 9.53 11.78 23.80
C TYR A 344 10.33 10.65 24.42
N ARG A 345 10.29 9.49 23.78
CA ARG A 345 11.15 8.33 24.05
C ARG A 345 11.46 7.58 22.76
N GLN A 346 12.50 6.75 22.79
CA GLN A 346 12.89 5.95 21.64
C GLN A 346 11.81 4.91 21.30
N ILE A 347 11.12 5.10 20.19
CA ILE A 347 10.17 4.16 19.59
C ILE A 347 10.38 4.16 18.06
N ASN A 348 9.72 3.25 17.36
CA ASN A 348 9.73 3.27 15.90
C ASN A 348 8.70 4.30 15.41
N TYR A 349 9.17 5.34 14.77
CA TYR A 349 8.34 6.34 14.10
C TYR A 349 8.27 6.01 12.62
N ASN A 350 7.08 6.08 12.04
CA ASN A 350 6.85 5.87 10.61
C ASN A 350 5.88 6.93 10.07
N GLY A 351 5.93 7.16 8.77
CA GLY A 351 4.98 7.98 8.04
C GLY A 351 5.53 9.33 7.60
N TRP A 352 4.67 10.09 6.97
CA TRP A 352 4.93 11.40 6.40
C TRP A 352 4.05 12.44 7.10
N GLY A 353 4.68 13.39 7.78
CA GLY A 353 4.01 14.56 8.33
C GLY A 353 3.97 15.70 7.31
N HIS A 354 3.03 16.60 7.46
CA HIS A 354 2.88 17.75 6.57
C HIS A 354 2.76 19.06 7.34
N ILE A 355 3.51 20.09 6.92
CA ILE A 355 3.41 21.45 7.43
C ILE A 355 2.92 22.36 6.31
N THR A 356 1.72 22.92 6.47
CA THR A 356 1.23 23.95 5.58
C THR A 356 1.93 25.28 5.89
N LEU A 357 2.53 25.88 4.87
CA LEU A 357 3.15 27.21 4.94
C LEU A 357 2.14 28.28 4.54
N THR A 358 2.26 29.47 5.11
CA THR A 358 1.43 30.61 4.75
C THR A 358 2.36 31.74 4.32
N SER A 359 2.16 32.26 3.11
CA SER A 359 2.93 33.39 2.60
C SER A 359 2.52 34.67 3.32
N PRO A 360 3.47 35.49 3.80
CA PRO A 360 3.18 36.79 4.32
C PRO A 360 2.69 37.78 3.24
N SER A 361 3.13 37.60 1.99
CA SER A 361 2.73 38.44 0.85
C SER A 361 1.38 38.04 0.27
N HIS A 362 1.00 36.75 0.38
CA HIS A 362 -0.26 36.20 -0.11
C HIS A 362 -0.96 35.36 0.97
N PRO A 363 -1.50 35.99 2.02
CA PRO A 363 -2.00 35.28 3.20
C PRO A 363 -3.21 34.38 2.92
N GLU A 364 -3.91 34.58 1.81
CA GLU A 364 -5.03 33.75 1.36
C GLU A 364 -4.59 32.61 0.42
N SER A 365 -3.34 32.68 -0.08
CA SER A 365 -2.74 31.67 -0.98
C SER A 365 -1.49 31.10 -0.33
N ILE A 366 -1.56 29.89 0.17
CA ILE A 366 -0.44 29.20 0.83
C ILE A 366 0.67 28.77 -0.12
N GLU A 367 0.55 29.03 -1.41
CA GLU A 367 1.44 28.52 -2.45
C GLU A 367 2.41 29.59 -2.98
N TRP A 368 2.14 30.88 -2.77
CA TRP A 368 2.86 31.98 -3.40
C TRP A 368 3.70 32.77 -2.40
N PHE A 369 4.99 32.90 -2.69
CA PHE A 369 5.94 33.66 -1.91
C PHE A 369 6.71 34.63 -2.80
N GLU A 370 6.97 35.83 -2.29
CA GLU A 370 7.75 36.85 -2.98
C GLU A 370 9.20 36.87 -2.50
N ASN A 371 10.05 37.47 -3.34
CA ASN A 371 11.44 37.72 -2.96
C ASN A 371 11.54 38.57 -1.70
N GLY A 372 12.32 38.10 -0.74
CA GLY A 372 12.48 38.72 0.56
C GLY A 372 11.55 38.21 1.64
N ASP A 373 10.54 37.42 1.27
CA ASP A 373 9.69 36.70 2.24
C ASP A 373 10.53 35.75 3.08
N THR A 374 10.09 35.55 4.30
CA THR A 374 10.73 34.61 5.23
C THR A 374 9.80 33.47 5.57
N ILE A 375 10.35 32.25 5.57
CA ILE A 375 9.68 31.05 6.02
C ILE A 375 10.21 30.71 7.41
N ASP A 376 9.34 30.70 8.41
CA ASP A 376 9.70 30.44 9.81
C ASP A 376 9.29 29.04 10.23
N LEU A 377 10.28 28.14 10.27
CA LEU A 377 10.20 26.77 10.79
C LEU A 377 11.01 26.63 12.10
N SER A 378 11.29 27.74 12.80
CA SER A 378 12.14 27.76 13.99
C SER A 378 11.63 26.88 15.13
N SER A 379 10.29 26.68 15.22
CA SER A 379 9.70 25.76 16.19
C SER A 379 10.16 24.32 16.03
N GLU A 380 10.61 23.94 14.83
CA GLU A 380 11.08 22.61 14.50
C GLU A 380 12.62 22.51 14.46
N ALA A 381 13.33 23.63 14.65
CA ALA A 381 14.77 23.68 14.43
C ALA A 381 15.59 22.87 15.43
N VAL A 382 15.18 22.90 16.70
CA VAL A 382 15.87 22.17 17.77
C VAL A 382 14.83 21.50 18.67
N ILE A 383 14.86 20.20 18.73
CA ILE A 383 13.94 19.39 19.56
C ILE A 383 14.75 18.72 20.67
N ASP A 384 14.52 19.14 21.92
CA ASP A 384 15.25 18.68 23.10
C ASP A 384 16.80 18.68 22.90
N GLY A 385 17.29 19.76 22.33
CA GLY A 385 18.73 19.96 22.09
C GLY A 385 19.29 19.26 20.86
N ILE A 386 18.48 18.61 20.04
CA ILE A 386 18.90 17.95 18.80
C ILE A 386 18.40 18.78 17.60
N GLU A 387 19.35 19.15 16.74
CA GLU A 387 19.08 19.95 15.56
C GLU A 387 18.34 19.16 14.48
N THR A 388 17.36 19.82 13.86
CA THR A 388 16.66 19.32 12.67
C THR A 388 17.42 19.69 11.41
N VAL A 389 17.56 18.76 10.51
CA VAL A 389 18.09 19.00 9.16
C VAL A 389 16.94 19.48 8.27
N PHE A 390 17.12 20.61 7.63
CA PHE A 390 16.21 21.17 6.65
C PHE A 390 16.81 20.99 5.26
N LEU A 391 16.07 20.35 4.37
CA LEU A 391 16.51 20.10 3.01
C LEU A 391 15.47 20.65 2.03
N TRP A 392 15.84 21.71 1.33
CA TRP A 392 14.99 22.29 0.31
C TRP A 392 15.11 21.54 -1.01
N VAL A 393 14.00 21.19 -1.61
CA VAL A 393 13.91 20.37 -2.81
C VAL A 393 13.18 21.16 -3.90
N ASN A 394 13.76 21.22 -5.09
CA ASN A 394 13.08 21.75 -6.27
C ASN A 394 12.06 20.72 -6.76
N ALA A 395 10.77 21.07 -6.73
CA ALA A 395 9.69 20.14 -7.04
C ALA A 395 9.66 19.71 -8.53
N LYS A 396 10.22 20.53 -9.43
CA LYS A 396 10.25 20.25 -10.88
C LYS A 396 11.23 19.12 -11.22
N TYR A 397 12.35 19.05 -10.50
CA TYR A 397 13.44 18.13 -10.84
C TYR A 397 13.62 17.01 -9.84
N GLY A 398 12.95 17.07 -8.68
CA GLY A 398 13.21 16.15 -7.57
C GLY A 398 14.66 16.21 -7.04
N ILE A 399 15.37 17.26 -7.41
CA ILE A 399 16.78 17.46 -7.06
C ILE A 399 16.84 18.20 -5.73
N GLU A 400 17.59 17.63 -4.81
CA GLU A 400 17.88 18.24 -3.52
C GLU A 400 18.87 19.39 -3.72
N GLU A 401 18.38 20.61 -3.69
CA GLU A 401 19.21 21.81 -3.72
C GLU A 401 19.43 22.30 -2.29
N LYS A 402 20.57 21.98 -1.70
CA LYS A 402 20.95 22.38 -0.34
C LYS A 402 20.95 23.89 -0.11
N GLU A 403 20.89 24.69 -1.14
CA GLU A 403 21.03 26.15 -1.10
C GLU A 403 19.87 26.92 -1.74
N ALA A 404 18.76 26.23 -2.06
CA ALA A 404 17.62 26.90 -2.71
C ALA A 404 17.07 28.06 -1.88
N LEU A 405 17.10 27.94 -0.55
CA LEU A 405 16.69 28.97 0.39
C LEU A 405 17.81 29.19 1.41
N LYS A 406 18.22 30.44 1.60
CA LYS A 406 19.30 30.77 2.53
C LYS A 406 18.80 30.80 3.97
N PRO A 407 19.48 30.13 4.90
CA PRO A 407 19.16 30.24 6.32
C PRO A 407 19.49 31.67 6.80
N VAL A 408 18.59 32.23 7.60
CA VAL A 408 18.83 33.53 8.23
C VAL A 408 19.89 33.37 9.33
N PRO A 409 21.01 34.15 9.31
CA PRO A 409 22.04 34.04 10.30
C PRO A 409 21.53 34.17 11.75
N ASN A 410 21.98 33.28 12.64
CA ASN A 410 21.55 33.22 14.05
C ASN A 410 20.05 32.97 14.29
N ARG A 411 19.30 32.53 13.30
CA ARG A 411 17.90 32.13 13.43
C ARG A 411 17.71 30.73 12.84
N PRO A 412 18.05 29.65 13.56
CA PRO A 412 17.88 28.28 13.08
C PRO A 412 16.45 28.01 12.65
N GLY A 413 16.26 27.36 11.50
CA GLY A 413 14.94 27.04 10.94
C GLY A 413 14.21 28.21 10.29
N VAL A 414 14.82 29.39 10.18
CA VAL A 414 14.27 30.52 9.43
C VAL A 414 15.04 30.69 8.13
N PHE A 415 14.32 30.79 7.04
CA PHE A 415 14.85 30.88 5.68
C PHE A 415 14.32 32.15 5.00
N VAL A 416 15.15 32.74 4.16
CA VAL A 416 14.77 33.90 3.35
C VAL A 416 14.84 33.52 1.87
N LEU A 417 13.84 33.97 1.14
CA LEU A 417 13.80 33.89 -0.30
C LEU A 417 14.67 35.01 -0.89
N ASP A 418 15.87 34.68 -1.33
CA ASP A 418 16.80 35.64 -1.95
C ASP A 418 16.88 35.39 -3.46
N SER A 419 16.21 36.26 -4.21
CA SER A 419 16.08 36.15 -5.68
C SER A 419 17.25 36.70 -6.47
N LYS A 420 18.32 37.12 -5.84
CA LYS A 420 19.50 37.62 -6.60
C LYS A 420 20.17 36.53 -7.47
N GLU A 421 19.82 35.30 -7.22
CA GLU A 421 20.23 34.14 -8.01
C GLU A 421 18.95 33.46 -8.51
N GLU A 422 18.47 33.78 -9.68
CA GLU A 422 17.50 33.16 -10.60
C GLU A 422 16.83 31.82 -10.22
N LYS A 423 16.42 31.65 -8.94
CA LYS A 423 15.80 30.41 -8.43
C LYS A 423 14.29 30.62 -8.26
N TYR A 424 13.58 30.85 -9.35
CA TYR A 424 12.12 30.76 -9.36
C TYR A 424 11.70 29.32 -9.63
N GLY A 425 10.56 28.93 -9.09
CA GLY A 425 9.99 27.60 -9.26
C GLY A 425 9.31 27.11 -8.00
N ASP A 426 8.93 25.85 -8.05
CA ASP A 426 8.26 25.19 -6.95
C ASP A 426 9.25 24.51 -6.03
N TYR A 427 9.15 24.76 -4.74
CA TYR A 427 10.01 24.17 -3.70
C TYR A 427 9.17 23.59 -2.58
N TYR A 428 9.74 22.63 -1.87
CA TYR A 428 9.27 22.18 -0.57
C TYR A 428 10.45 21.80 0.32
N CYS A 429 10.25 21.86 1.62
CA CYS A 429 11.30 21.51 2.58
C CYS A 429 11.01 20.15 3.21
N LYS A 430 12.03 19.29 3.22
CA LYS A 430 12.06 18.08 4.04
C LYS A 430 12.69 18.40 5.38
N LEU A 431 11.96 18.11 6.46
CA LEU A 431 12.45 18.22 7.82
C LEU A 431 12.82 16.82 8.33
N MET A 432 14.04 16.68 8.82
CA MET A 432 14.55 15.40 9.31
C MET A 432 15.23 15.63 10.67
N ASN A 433 14.64 15.07 11.73
CA ASN A 433 15.25 15.17 13.06
C ASN A 433 15.74 13.79 13.52
N PRO A 434 17.00 13.65 13.92
CA PRO A 434 17.62 12.37 14.34
C PRO A 434 16.90 11.65 15.49
N LYS A 435 16.04 12.35 16.23
CA LYS A 435 15.19 11.74 17.25
C LYS A 435 14.10 10.84 16.67
N PHE A 436 13.58 11.17 15.49
CA PHE A 436 12.37 10.60 14.91
C PHE A 436 12.65 9.76 13.67
N CYS A 437 13.83 9.94 13.06
CA CYS A 437 14.20 9.22 11.86
C CYS A 437 15.69 8.91 11.79
N ARG A 438 16.04 7.88 11.03
CA ARG A 438 17.42 7.53 10.73
C ARG A 438 17.87 8.25 9.46
N ILE A 439 18.69 9.26 9.60
CA ILE A 439 19.18 10.09 8.50
C ILE A 439 20.42 9.42 7.88
N THR A 440 20.41 9.26 6.56
CA THR A 440 21.62 9.04 5.73
C THR A 440 21.97 10.37 5.06
N GLU A 441 23.12 10.47 4.38
CA GLU A 441 23.67 11.77 3.88
C GLU A 441 22.65 12.70 3.21
N ILE A 442 21.60 12.18 2.58
CA ILE A 442 20.59 12.95 1.84
C ILE A 442 19.15 12.41 1.94
N ASN A 443 18.89 11.31 2.68
CA ASN A 443 17.55 10.72 2.76
C ASN A 443 17.26 10.14 4.15
N VAL A 444 15.98 10.08 4.49
CA VAL A 444 15.48 9.26 5.60
C VAL A 444 15.43 7.82 5.13
N ARG A 445 16.15 6.94 5.82
CA ARG A 445 16.12 5.52 5.53
C ARG A 445 14.95 4.82 6.21
N ASP A 446 14.70 5.19 7.44
CA ASP A 446 13.61 4.65 8.27
C ASP A 446 13.17 5.74 9.26
N GLY A 447 11.87 5.86 9.49
CA GLY A 447 11.33 6.75 10.51
C GLY A 447 10.30 7.74 9.96
N TRP A 448 10.02 8.75 10.77
CA TRP A 448 9.02 9.77 10.46
C TRP A 448 9.69 11.04 9.91
N GLN A 449 9.33 11.40 8.69
CA GLN A 449 9.76 12.61 7.99
C GLN A 449 8.59 13.60 7.92
N ILE A 450 8.89 14.89 8.00
CA ILE A 450 7.92 15.96 7.78
C ILE A 450 8.29 16.70 6.50
N GLU A 451 7.30 17.02 5.67
CA GLU A 451 7.45 17.88 4.50
C GLU A 451 6.58 19.12 4.63
N THR A 452 7.03 20.23 4.08
CA THR A 452 6.17 21.41 3.94
C THR A 452 5.26 21.29 2.73
N SER A 453 4.20 22.10 2.68
CA SER A 453 3.50 22.36 1.43
C SER A 453 4.48 22.85 0.37
N ARG A 454 4.14 22.64 -0.89
CA ARG A 454 4.89 23.23 -2.01
C ARG A 454 4.68 24.73 -1.99
N ILE A 455 5.75 25.46 -2.22
CA ILE A 455 5.74 26.91 -2.38
C ILE A 455 6.15 27.23 -3.82
N HIS A 456 5.45 28.18 -4.42
CA HIS A 456 5.88 28.80 -5.66
C HIS A 456 6.62 30.08 -5.34
N VAL A 457 7.86 30.22 -5.82
CA VAL A 457 8.66 31.41 -5.64
C VAL A 457 8.56 32.26 -6.91
N GLU A 458 7.87 33.39 -6.81
CA GLU A 458 7.85 34.39 -7.87
C GLU A 458 9.05 35.32 -7.78
N THR A 459 9.62 35.63 -8.92
CA THR A 459 10.63 36.69 -8.99
C THR A 459 9.96 38.04 -9.32
N THR A 460 10.35 39.08 -8.63
CA THR A 460 9.97 40.46 -8.98
C THR A 460 10.72 40.99 -10.21
N VAL A 461 11.59 40.19 -10.81
CA VAL A 461 12.25 40.54 -12.05
C VAL A 461 11.21 40.43 -13.17
N PRO A 462 10.93 41.51 -13.90
CA PRO A 462 10.03 41.45 -15.05
C PRO A 462 10.51 40.34 -15.99
N GLN A 463 9.66 39.37 -16.25
CA GLN A 463 9.99 38.31 -17.18
C GLN A 463 10.14 38.92 -18.59
N VAL A 464 11.35 38.93 -19.12
CA VAL A 464 11.61 39.39 -20.47
C VAL A 464 11.57 38.18 -21.39
N PHE A 465 10.57 38.15 -22.25
CA PHE A 465 10.45 37.11 -23.26
C PHE A 465 11.14 37.55 -24.56
N ALA A 466 11.74 36.63 -25.27
CA ALA A 466 12.36 36.92 -26.57
C ALA A 466 11.29 37.40 -27.55
N GLU A 467 11.42 38.59 -28.08
CA GLU A 467 10.46 39.20 -29.00
C GLU A 467 10.15 38.30 -30.22
N SER A 468 11.16 37.57 -30.69
CA SER A 468 11.03 36.62 -31.82
C SER A 468 10.07 35.46 -31.48
N ASP A 469 10.12 34.97 -30.26
CA ASP A 469 9.35 33.80 -29.81
C ASP A 469 7.91 34.22 -29.50
N VAL A 470 7.73 35.38 -28.83
CA VAL A 470 6.43 36.00 -28.63
C VAL A 470 5.73 36.30 -29.97
N ALA A 471 6.44 36.88 -30.95
CA ALA A 471 5.91 37.13 -32.27
C ALA A 471 5.57 35.85 -33.03
N THR A 472 6.29 34.77 -32.79
CA THR A 472 5.99 33.46 -33.38
C THR A 472 4.74 32.83 -32.77
N LEU A 473 4.58 32.89 -31.43
CA LEU A 473 3.37 32.44 -30.76
C LEU A 473 2.14 33.23 -31.20
N ALA A 474 2.25 34.56 -31.29
CA ALA A 474 1.16 35.41 -31.78
C ALA A 474 0.68 34.98 -33.18
N ARG A 475 1.62 34.69 -34.11
CA ARG A 475 1.27 34.20 -35.44
C ARG A 475 0.60 32.83 -35.43
N ILE A 476 1.01 31.93 -34.52
CA ILE A 476 0.38 30.62 -34.40
C ILE A 476 -1.07 30.78 -33.89
N VAL A 477 -1.28 31.62 -32.90
CA VAL A 477 -2.61 31.90 -32.38
C VAL A 477 -3.51 32.51 -33.46
N ASP A 478 -3.04 33.53 -34.16
CA ASP A 478 -3.79 34.20 -35.23
C ASP A 478 -4.11 33.23 -36.40
N ALA A 479 -3.17 32.38 -36.76
CA ALA A 479 -3.35 31.40 -37.84
C ALA A 479 -4.28 30.25 -37.46
N SER A 480 -4.44 29.97 -36.19
CA SER A 480 -5.25 28.83 -35.67
C SER A 480 -6.75 29.01 -35.87
N ASN A 481 -7.21 30.25 -35.96
CA ASN A 481 -8.64 30.61 -35.92
C ASN A 481 -9.43 29.94 -34.78
N ASN A 482 -8.76 29.67 -33.64
CA ASN A 482 -9.30 28.99 -32.48
C ASN A 482 -9.60 30.02 -31.38
N LYS A 483 -10.87 30.12 -31.00
CA LYS A 483 -11.34 31.10 -30.01
C LYS A 483 -10.66 30.89 -28.65
N GLU A 484 -10.50 29.67 -28.22
CA GLU A 484 -9.94 29.33 -26.89
C GLU A 484 -8.43 29.62 -26.82
N LEU A 485 -7.70 29.37 -27.90
CA LEU A 485 -6.30 29.81 -28.04
C LEU A 485 -6.17 31.34 -28.04
N SER A 486 -7.12 32.06 -28.68
CA SER A 486 -7.14 33.51 -28.65
C SER A 486 -7.46 34.07 -27.26
N GLU A 487 -8.35 33.44 -26.52
CA GLU A 487 -8.66 33.79 -25.14
C GLU A 487 -7.46 33.50 -24.22
N TRP A 488 -6.81 32.36 -24.35
CA TRP A 488 -5.57 32.01 -23.64
C TRP A 488 -4.45 33.03 -23.91
N TRP A 489 -4.26 33.41 -25.17
CA TRP A 489 -3.29 34.45 -25.55
C TRP A 489 -3.61 35.81 -24.95
N SER A 490 -4.86 36.21 -25.04
CA SER A 490 -5.33 37.52 -24.54
C SER A 490 -5.32 37.62 -23.03
N SER A 491 -5.43 36.50 -22.32
CA SER A 491 -5.36 36.44 -20.85
C SER A 491 -3.94 36.59 -20.31
N GLY A 492 -2.92 36.41 -21.18
CA GLY A 492 -1.52 36.42 -20.74
C GLY A 492 -1.04 35.09 -20.13
N ALA A 493 -1.86 34.05 -20.13
CA ALA A 493 -1.53 32.73 -19.54
C ALA A 493 -0.27 32.08 -20.15
N TRP A 494 0.10 32.46 -21.37
CA TRP A 494 1.34 32.04 -22.02
C TRP A 494 2.61 32.54 -21.31
N GLN A 495 2.50 33.57 -20.48
CA GLN A 495 3.62 34.14 -19.72
C GLN A 495 3.99 33.33 -18.46
N THR A 496 3.06 32.55 -17.95
CA THR A 496 3.16 31.88 -16.64
C THR A 496 3.50 30.38 -16.71
N ASN A 497 3.78 29.83 -17.89
CA ASN A 497 3.89 28.38 -18.12
C ASN A 497 2.60 27.62 -17.75
N GLU A 498 1.46 28.31 -17.65
CA GLU A 498 0.18 27.63 -17.40
C GLU A 498 -0.27 26.83 -18.61
N ASN A 499 -0.56 25.56 -18.37
CA ASN A 499 -1.02 24.66 -19.41
C ASN A 499 -2.52 24.83 -19.63
N SER A 500 -2.94 25.01 -20.87
CA SER A 500 -4.32 24.80 -21.28
C SER A 500 -4.48 23.43 -21.93
N GLN A 501 -5.71 22.93 -22.01
CA GLN A 501 -5.98 21.70 -22.77
C GLN A 501 -5.69 21.84 -24.27
N TYR A 502 -5.45 23.06 -24.78
CA TYR A 502 -5.24 23.39 -26.20
C TYR A 502 -3.83 23.86 -26.50
N ALA A 503 -3.11 24.39 -25.51
CA ALA A 503 -1.75 24.88 -25.73
C ALA A 503 -0.89 24.71 -24.48
N GLN A 504 0.33 24.27 -24.69
CA GLN A 504 1.36 24.22 -23.67
C GLN A 504 2.57 24.99 -24.18
N VAL A 505 3.01 25.98 -23.41
CA VAL A 505 4.24 26.72 -23.64
C VAL A 505 5.15 26.50 -22.45
N ILE A 506 6.36 26.07 -22.72
CA ILE A 506 7.41 25.92 -21.70
C ILE A 506 8.53 26.88 -22.09
N TRP A 507 8.73 27.88 -21.26
CA TRP A 507 9.83 28.82 -21.42
C TRP A 507 11.07 28.28 -20.71
N ASN A 508 12.24 28.51 -21.32
CA ASN A 508 13.49 28.23 -20.62
C ASN A 508 13.74 29.27 -19.50
N ASP A 509 14.69 28.97 -18.65
CA ASP A 509 15.02 29.82 -17.49
C ASP A 509 16.09 30.88 -17.83
N GLU A 510 16.37 31.08 -19.11
CA GLU A 510 17.29 32.11 -19.60
C GLU A 510 16.59 33.48 -19.64
N ASN A 511 17.39 34.55 -19.63
CA ASN A 511 16.89 35.91 -19.78
C ASN A 511 17.49 36.55 -21.05
N PRO A 512 16.68 36.86 -22.10
CA PRO A 512 15.22 36.67 -22.20
C PRO A 512 14.83 35.20 -22.37
N ARG A 513 13.66 34.81 -21.77
CA ARG A 513 13.09 33.48 -21.93
C ARG A 513 12.77 33.18 -23.40
N ARG A 514 13.10 31.99 -23.86
CA ARG A 514 12.90 31.47 -25.20
C ARG A 514 12.10 30.18 -25.22
#